data_cf2dced83e3fa8016faebeef1582705a
#
_entry.id   cf2dced83e3fa8016faebeef1582705a
#
_cell.length_a   1.000
_cell.length_b   1.000
_cell.length_c   1.000
_cell.angle_alpha   90.00
_cell.angle_beta   90.00
_cell.angle_gamma   90.00
#
_symmetry.space_group_name_H-M   'P 1'
#
loop_
_entity.id
_entity.type
_entity.pdbx_description
1 polymer ?
#
loop_
_entity_poly.entity_id
_entity_poly.type
_entity_poly.pdbx_seq_one_letter_code
_entity_poly.pdbx_strand_id
1 'polypeptide(L)'
;MSPPLDRIQGDDRLPESADVVVIGGGVIGVSAAYHLAKKGHSVALVEKGHVGCEQSSRNWGWCRQQGRARAEIPLAREALRLWEEMQIDAGRDAGFRRTGVLFLTKNPAELAAWEKWAEIAREMQVHSTVLTPAEVQERLPGNADTWVGGLHTPSDGRAEPSMAVPALATAARKHGVTIHQACAARGLETAGGRVGGVVTEKGTIRTTSVLLAGGAWSSLFCRRHGIDLPVGLVNATACRTTPAPEITDGALGTDFFCIRRRLDGGLTLALRGRGTVELTPDLIRYARTFLPTYRQRRKGLKISFGKPFLDQLLRGTNWPLDRPSPFEAERVRDPAPDMTLVEEALAALITANPDLKGIQIAEAWGGTIDTTPDTIPVISAVDKLPGFFLATGFSGHGFGIGPGAGRLAADVVTGDAPLIDPGAYSYERLVDGRPLAPVGLF
;
A
#
# COMPACT_ATOMS: atom_id res chain seq x y z
N MET A 1 -15.18 3.36 -10.85
CA MET A 1 -15.94 3.47 -9.58
C MET A 1 -15.06 2.95 -8.46
N SER A 2 -15.15 3.56 -7.27
CA SER A 2 -14.41 3.05 -6.10
C SER A 2 -15.03 1.74 -5.62
N PRO A 3 -14.22 0.73 -5.23
CA PRO A 3 -14.75 -0.52 -4.70
C PRO A 3 -15.55 -0.27 -3.41
N PRO A 4 -16.50 -1.17 -3.06
CA PRO A 4 -17.23 -1.10 -1.79
C PRO A 4 -16.26 -1.01 -0.61
N LEU A 5 -16.57 -0.14 0.35
CA LEU A 5 -15.79 0.07 1.55
C LEU A 5 -16.74 0.24 2.74
N ASP A 6 -16.49 -0.54 3.79
CA ASP A 6 -17.17 -0.38 5.05
C ASP A 6 -16.93 1.03 5.63
N ARG A 7 -17.94 1.61 6.22
CA ARG A 7 -17.83 2.94 6.80
C ARG A 7 -17.60 2.87 8.30
N ILE A 8 -16.87 3.86 8.79
CA ILE A 8 -16.74 4.15 10.22
C ILE A 8 -17.23 5.56 10.51
N GLN A 9 -17.64 5.79 11.72
CA GLN A 9 -17.98 7.14 12.19
C GLN A 9 -16.69 7.93 12.46
N GLY A 10 -16.62 9.16 11.99
CA GLY A 10 -15.58 10.12 12.32
C GLY A 10 -15.95 10.97 13.54
N ASP A 11 -14.97 11.74 14.03
CA ASP A 11 -15.15 12.73 15.08
C ASP A 11 -15.35 14.11 14.42
N ASP A 12 -16.39 14.84 14.84
CA ASP A 12 -16.76 16.12 14.25
C ASP A 12 -15.88 17.27 14.77
N ARG A 13 -15.57 17.25 16.07
CA ARG A 13 -14.80 18.30 16.73
C ARG A 13 -13.31 17.99 16.70
N LEU A 14 -12.51 18.90 16.14
CA LEU A 14 -11.05 18.80 16.22
C LEU A 14 -10.56 19.03 17.66
N PRO A 15 -9.54 18.29 18.13
CA PRO A 15 -8.84 18.62 19.35
C PRO A 15 -8.01 19.91 19.15
N GLU A 16 -7.85 20.70 20.19
CA GLU A 16 -6.98 21.89 20.16
C GLU A 16 -5.51 21.50 19.99
N SER A 17 -5.11 20.36 20.55
CA SER A 17 -3.76 19.81 20.46
C SER A 17 -3.77 18.29 20.56
N ALA A 18 -2.71 17.66 20.05
CA ALA A 18 -2.41 16.24 20.20
C ALA A 18 -0.90 16.06 20.29
N ASP A 19 -0.42 14.99 20.95
CA ASP A 19 1.01 14.66 20.95
C ASP A 19 1.48 14.36 19.53
N VAL A 20 0.67 13.64 18.77
CA VAL A 20 0.97 13.30 17.36
C VAL A 20 -0.26 13.54 16.49
N VAL A 21 -0.06 14.21 15.35
CA VAL A 21 -1.04 14.27 14.28
C VAL A 21 -0.63 13.35 13.15
N VAL A 22 -1.51 12.42 12.77
CA VAL A 22 -1.31 11.52 11.62
C VAL A 22 -2.11 12.04 10.43
N ILE A 23 -1.45 12.32 9.32
CA ILE A 23 -2.07 12.78 8.07
C ILE A 23 -2.23 11.60 7.11
N GLY A 24 -3.48 11.18 6.87
CA GLY A 24 -3.87 10.09 5.99
C GLY A 24 -4.46 8.89 6.71
N GLY A 25 -5.69 8.53 6.33
CA GLY A 25 -6.49 7.44 6.90
C GLY A 25 -6.35 6.10 6.15
N GLY A 26 -5.23 5.87 5.44
CA GLY A 26 -4.91 4.58 4.86
C GLY A 26 -4.44 3.56 5.90
N VAL A 27 -4.17 2.32 5.47
CA VAL A 27 -3.72 1.22 6.33
C VAL A 27 -2.50 1.60 7.18
N ILE A 28 -1.58 2.38 6.62
CA ILE A 28 -0.34 2.80 7.29
C ILE A 28 -0.66 3.80 8.42
N GLY A 29 -1.38 4.88 8.08
CA GLY A 29 -1.71 5.93 9.06
C GLY A 29 -2.58 5.42 10.19
N VAL A 30 -3.59 4.60 9.89
CA VAL A 30 -4.46 3.98 10.90
C VAL A 30 -3.66 3.05 11.81
N SER A 31 -2.77 2.22 11.25
CA SER A 31 -1.94 1.32 12.05
C SER A 31 -0.92 2.09 12.90
N ALA A 32 -0.33 3.15 12.38
CA ALA A 32 0.57 4.01 13.16
C ALA A 32 -0.17 4.70 14.31
N ALA A 33 -1.35 5.27 14.04
CA ALA A 33 -2.19 5.90 15.07
C ALA A 33 -2.57 4.91 16.18
N TYR A 34 -2.92 3.67 15.81
CA TYR A 34 -3.20 2.59 16.77
C TYR A 34 -1.99 2.34 17.69
N HIS A 35 -0.80 2.17 17.14
CA HIS A 35 0.40 1.88 17.94
C HIS A 35 0.85 3.06 18.79
N LEU A 36 0.74 4.29 18.27
CA LEU A 36 1.01 5.51 19.04
C LEU A 36 0.07 5.64 20.26
N ALA A 37 -1.23 5.40 20.06
CA ALA A 37 -2.21 5.44 21.14
C ALA A 37 -1.98 4.32 22.17
N LYS A 38 -1.60 3.11 21.74
CA LYS A 38 -1.20 2.02 22.67
C LYS A 38 0.03 2.34 23.50
N LYS A 39 0.89 3.25 23.03
CA LYS A 39 2.04 3.77 23.79
C LYS A 39 1.66 4.92 24.73
N GLY A 40 0.39 5.33 24.78
CA GLY A 40 -0.14 6.36 25.68
C GLY A 40 -0.11 7.78 25.12
N HIS A 41 0.20 7.97 23.82
CA HIS A 41 0.13 9.28 23.19
C HIS A 41 -1.29 9.65 22.79
N SER A 42 -1.65 10.93 22.93
CA SER A 42 -2.84 11.49 22.32
C SER A 42 -2.63 11.62 20.81
N VAL A 43 -3.54 11.05 20.00
CA VAL A 43 -3.39 10.99 18.55
C VAL A 43 -4.63 11.53 17.85
N ALA A 44 -4.43 12.49 16.94
CA ALA A 44 -5.45 12.94 16.00
C ALA A 44 -5.10 12.48 14.58
N LEU A 45 -5.96 11.68 13.97
CA LEU A 45 -5.84 11.25 12.57
C LEU A 45 -6.74 12.12 11.71
N VAL A 46 -6.17 12.79 10.70
CA VAL A 46 -6.92 13.59 9.73
C VAL A 46 -6.87 12.94 8.35
N GLU A 47 -8.05 12.79 7.72
CA GLU A 47 -8.23 12.17 6.42
C GLU A 47 -9.08 13.08 5.51
N LYS A 48 -8.57 13.42 4.33
CA LYS A 48 -9.25 14.31 3.38
C LYS A 48 -10.55 13.74 2.80
N GLY A 49 -10.61 12.42 2.66
CA GLY A 49 -11.78 11.67 2.22
C GLY A 49 -12.37 10.84 3.35
N HIS A 50 -12.33 9.53 3.17
CA HIS A 50 -12.77 8.56 4.15
C HIS A 50 -11.66 7.57 4.45
N VAL A 51 -11.66 7.01 5.65
CA VAL A 51 -10.71 5.96 6.05
C VAL A 51 -10.71 4.82 5.04
N GLY A 52 -9.52 4.51 4.52
CA GLY A 52 -9.31 3.44 3.56
C GLY A 52 -9.74 3.70 2.11
N CYS A 53 -10.27 4.87 1.76
CA CYS A 53 -10.96 5.12 0.49
C CYS A 53 -10.09 5.13 -0.78
N GLU A 54 -8.77 5.21 -0.65
CA GLU A 54 -7.88 5.16 -1.82
C GLU A 54 -7.18 3.79 -1.93
N GLN A 55 -5.87 3.72 -2.07
CA GLN A 55 -5.15 2.48 -2.38
C GLN A 55 -5.40 1.35 -1.37
N SER A 56 -5.73 1.69 -0.13
CA SER A 56 -5.98 0.69 0.92
C SER A 56 -7.24 -0.16 0.71
N SER A 57 -8.22 0.28 -0.07
CA SER A 57 -9.39 -0.53 -0.49
C SER A 57 -9.28 -1.08 -1.91
N ARG A 58 -8.27 -0.62 -2.69
CA ARG A 58 -8.17 -0.90 -4.13
C ARG A 58 -7.13 -1.96 -4.48
N ASN A 59 -6.42 -2.47 -3.47
CA ASN A 59 -5.40 -3.49 -3.61
C ASN A 59 -6.00 -4.90 -3.70
N TRP A 60 -5.14 -5.88 -3.89
CA TRP A 60 -5.56 -7.29 -4.08
C TRP A 60 -5.88 -8.01 -2.75
N GLY A 61 -5.55 -7.43 -1.60
CA GLY A 61 -5.76 -8.02 -0.29
C GLY A 61 -4.73 -9.07 0.11
N TRP A 62 -3.56 -9.11 -0.52
CA TRP A 62 -2.49 -10.06 -0.21
C TRP A 62 -1.64 -9.58 0.96
N CYS A 63 -1.50 -10.45 1.96
CA CYS A 63 -0.64 -10.25 3.12
C CYS A 63 0.47 -11.30 3.07
N ARG A 64 1.67 -10.91 2.60
CA ARG A 64 2.71 -11.88 2.26
C ARG A 64 4.12 -11.44 2.63
N GLN A 65 4.95 -12.43 2.97
CA GLN A 65 6.41 -12.37 3.07
C GLN A 65 7.06 -12.81 1.74
N GLN A 66 6.39 -13.72 1.03
CA GLN A 66 6.88 -14.32 -0.20
C GLN A 66 7.35 -13.27 -1.20
N GLY A 67 8.57 -13.44 -1.73
CA GLY A 67 9.13 -12.57 -2.75
C GLY A 67 9.56 -11.18 -2.27
N ARG A 68 9.48 -10.88 -0.96
CA ARG A 68 9.93 -9.60 -0.41
C ARG A 68 11.44 -9.48 -0.44
N ALA A 69 11.93 -8.23 -0.52
CA ALA A 69 13.33 -7.92 -0.29
C ALA A 69 13.74 -8.36 1.12
N ARG A 70 15.01 -8.77 1.28
CA ARG A 70 15.55 -9.23 2.57
C ARG A 70 15.24 -8.25 3.72
N ALA A 71 15.38 -6.95 3.47
CA ALA A 71 15.09 -5.91 4.46
C ALA A 71 13.62 -5.83 4.86
N GLU A 72 12.68 -6.21 3.97
CA GLU A 72 11.24 -6.14 4.23
C GLU A 72 10.67 -7.39 4.92
N ILE A 73 11.38 -8.53 4.89
CA ILE A 73 10.87 -9.80 5.47
C ILE A 73 10.54 -9.65 6.97
N PRO A 74 11.39 -9.04 7.82
CA PRO A 74 11.05 -8.84 9.23
C PRO A 74 9.78 -8.02 9.42
N LEU A 75 9.63 -6.95 8.63
CA LEU A 75 8.44 -6.10 8.65
C LEU A 75 7.18 -6.86 8.23
N ALA A 76 7.26 -7.65 7.16
CA ALA A 76 6.16 -8.46 6.66
C ALA A 76 5.74 -9.55 7.66
N ARG A 77 6.71 -10.19 8.33
CA ARG A 77 6.45 -11.18 9.38
C ARG A 77 5.69 -10.57 10.54
N GLU A 78 6.16 -9.43 11.05
CA GLU A 78 5.47 -8.74 12.14
C GLU A 78 4.08 -8.26 11.70
N ALA A 79 3.94 -7.79 10.47
CA ALA A 79 2.65 -7.38 9.95
C ALA A 79 1.62 -8.53 9.97
N LEU A 80 2.02 -9.75 9.60
CA LEU A 80 1.13 -10.92 9.65
C LEU A 80 0.65 -11.23 11.07
N ARG A 81 1.52 -11.08 12.08
CA ARG A 81 1.15 -11.22 13.48
C ARG A 81 0.19 -10.12 13.92
N LEU A 82 0.48 -8.88 13.55
CA LEU A 82 -0.32 -7.72 13.89
C LEU A 82 -1.69 -7.70 13.20
N TRP A 83 -1.83 -8.27 12.00
CA TRP A 83 -3.14 -8.43 11.36
C TRP A 83 -4.10 -9.23 12.26
N GLU A 84 -3.62 -10.31 12.88
CA GLU A 84 -4.42 -11.12 13.81
C GLU A 84 -4.72 -10.34 15.10
N GLU A 85 -3.71 -9.75 15.72
CA GLU A 85 -3.86 -8.99 16.97
C GLU A 85 -4.85 -7.83 16.83
N MET A 86 -4.66 -7.00 15.82
CA MET A 86 -5.50 -5.80 15.62
C MET A 86 -6.95 -6.15 15.24
N GLN A 87 -7.16 -7.26 14.52
CA GLN A 87 -8.51 -7.76 14.22
C GLN A 87 -9.23 -8.20 15.49
N ILE A 88 -8.54 -8.91 16.39
CA ILE A 88 -9.08 -9.33 17.69
C ILE A 88 -9.37 -8.11 18.57
N ASP A 89 -8.44 -7.19 18.66
CA ASP A 89 -8.59 -5.94 19.43
C ASP A 89 -9.74 -5.07 18.90
N ALA A 90 -9.92 -5.01 17.60
CA ALA A 90 -11.06 -4.34 16.98
C ALA A 90 -12.40 -4.96 17.40
N GLY A 91 -12.46 -6.25 17.70
CA GLY A 91 -13.71 -6.99 17.83
C GLY A 91 -14.54 -6.95 16.54
N ARG A 92 -13.88 -6.76 15.39
CA ARG A 92 -14.48 -6.66 14.07
C ARG A 92 -13.59 -7.36 13.05
N ASP A 93 -14.19 -8.17 12.19
CA ASP A 93 -13.48 -8.92 11.17
C ASP A 93 -12.83 -7.97 10.15
N ALA A 94 -11.51 -8.08 9.98
CA ALA A 94 -10.76 -7.43 8.91
C ALA A 94 -10.69 -8.29 7.64
N GLY A 95 -11.29 -9.46 7.67
CA GLY A 95 -11.20 -10.47 6.63
C GLY A 95 -9.82 -11.12 6.53
N PHE A 96 -8.94 -10.95 7.54
CA PHE A 96 -7.63 -11.56 7.54
C PHE A 96 -7.73 -13.06 7.81
N ARG A 97 -7.08 -13.84 6.94
CA ARG A 97 -6.97 -15.30 7.03
C ARG A 97 -5.57 -15.76 6.61
N ARG A 98 -4.97 -16.68 7.35
CA ARG A 98 -3.75 -17.38 6.91
C ARG A 98 -4.14 -18.53 6.01
N THR A 99 -3.96 -18.32 4.72
CA THR A 99 -4.36 -19.29 3.68
C THR A 99 -3.19 -19.64 2.75
N GLY A 100 -2.03 -19.07 3.03
CA GLY A 100 -0.88 -19.17 2.14
C GLY A 100 -0.98 -18.29 0.90
N VAL A 101 0.17 -18.17 0.23
CA VAL A 101 0.29 -17.56 -1.10
C VAL A 101 1.03 -18.53 -2.01
N LEU A 102 0.48 -18.77 -3.19
CA LEU A 102 1.03 -19.64 -4.22
C LEU A 102 1.34 -18.81 -5.47
N PHE A 103 2.58 -18.88 -5.96
CA PHE A 103 2.94 -18.39 -7.28
C PHE A 103 3.26 -19.55 -8.21
N LEU A 104 2.84 -19.43 -9.46
CA LEU A 104 3.10 -20.41 -10.53
C LEU A 104 3.75 -19.72 -11.72
N THR A 105 4.65 -20.41 -12.40
CA THR A 105 5.31 -19.88 -13.60
C THR A 105 5.43 -20.90 -14.71
N LYS A 106 5.42 -20.42 -15.96
CA LYS A 106 5.78 -21.16 -17.16
C LYS A 106 7.23 -20.85 -17.61
N ASN A 107 7.92 -19.98 -16.86
CA ASN A 107 9.26 -19.50 -17.20
C ASN A 107 10.33 -20.14 -16.30
N PRO A 108 11.22 -21.02 -16.84
CA PRO A 108 12.29 -21.63 -16.04
C PRO A 108 13.24 -20.62 -15.38
N ALA A 109 13.48 -19.46 -16.00
CA ALA A 109 14.35 -18.44 -15.44
C ALA A 109 13.72 -17.77 -14.22
N GLU A 110 12.39 -17.63 -14.18
CA GLU A 110 11.67 -17.13 -13.01
C GLU A 110 11.69 -18.17 -11.88
N LEU A 111 11.48 -19.45 -12.20
CA LEU A 111 11.60 -20.52 -11.21
C LEU A 111 12.99 -20.54 -10.56
N ALA A 112 14.06 -20.42 -11.35
CA ALA A 112 15.42 -20.32 -10.83
C ALA A 112 15.65 -19.08 -9.94
N ALA A 113 14.97 -17.96 -10.22
CA ALA A 113 15.00 -16.80 -9.34
C ALA A 113 14.27 -17.07 -8.00
N TRP A 114 13.19 -17.83 -8.04
CA TRP A 114 12.47 -18.25 -6.82
C TRP A 114 13.27 -19.23 -5.97
N GLU A 115 14.02 -20.13 -6.58
CA GLU A 115 14.96 -21.02 -5.87
C GLU A 115 15.99 -20.21 -5.07
N LYS A 116 16.61 -19.20 -5.70
CA LYS A 116 17.54 -18.29 -5.03
C LYS A 116 16.85 -17.51 -3.89
N TRP A 117 15.63 -17.04 -4.11
CA TRP A 117 14.89 -16.35 -3.06
C TRP A 117 14.52 -17.29 -1.91
N ALA A 118 14.22 -18.56 -2.18
CA ALA A 118 13.93 -19.56 -1.15
C ALA A 118 15.12 -19.80 -0.21
N GLU A 119 16.37 -19.60 -0.68
CA GLU A 119 17.56 -19.60 0.18
C GLU A 119 17.53 -18.43 1.16
N ILE A 120 17.22 -17.21 0.67
CA ILE A 120 17.04 -16.03 1.52
C ILE A 120 15.90 -16.26 2.52
N ALA A 121 14.78 -16.82 2.07
CA ALA A 121 13.64 -17.14 2.92
C ALA A 121 14.05 -18.09 4.08
N ARG A 122 14.84 -19.12 3.78
CA ARG A 122 15.35 -20.07 4.78
C ARG A 122 16.25 -19.37 5.81
N GLU A 123 17.20 -18.54 5.38
CA GLU A 123 18.05 -17.74 6.26
C GLU A 123 17.21 -16.83 7.17
N MET A 124 16.15 -16.27 6.62
CA MET A 124 15.22 -15.38 7.32
C MET A 124 14.12 -16.13 8.09
N GLN A 125 14.21 -17.48 8.17
CA GLN A 125 13.22 -18.32 8.85
C GLN A 125 11.78 -18.18 8.31
N VAL A 126 11.64 -17.98 7.00
CA VAL A 126 10.37 -18.02 6.28
C VAL A 126 10.24 -19.38 5.61
N HIS A 127 9.26 -20.16 6.03
CA HIS A 127 8.99 -21.45 5.38
C HIS A 127 8.35 -21.21 4.01
N SER A 128 9.13 -21.42 2.96
CA SER A 128 8.69 -21.34 1.56
C SER A 128 9.24 -22.53 0.79
N THR A 129 8.39 -23.16 -0.01
CA THR A 129 8.73 -24.35 -0.79
C THR A 129 8.62 -24.06 -2.26
N VAL A 130 9.67 -24.36 -3.01
CA VAL A 130 9.61 -24.43 -4.47
C VAL A 130 8.96 -25.75 -4.85
N LEU A 131 7.92 -25.69 -5.67
CA LEU A 131 7.10 -26.83 -6.06
C LEU A 131 7.49 -27.31 -7.46
N THR A 132 7.55 -28.63 -7.61
CA THR A 132 7.63 -29.34 -8.90
C THR A 132 6.31 -29.25 -9.66
N PRO A 133 6.28 -29.50 -10.98
CA PRO A 133 5.03 -29.58 -11.74
C PRO A 133 3.99 -30.55 -11.16
N ALA A 134 4.44 -31.69 -10.65
CA ALA A 134 3.55 -32.69 -10.04
C ALA A 134 2.90 -32.17 -8.75
N GLU A 135 3.67 -31.50 -7.87
CA GLU A 135 3.14 -30.89 -6.64
C GLU A 135 2.20 -29.71 -6.93
N VAL A 136 2.43 -28.99 -8.03
CA VAL A 136 1.49 -27.93 -8.49
C VAL A 136 0.17 -28.56 -8.91
N GLN A 137 0.21 -29.65 -9.69
CA GLN A 137 -0.99 -30.35 -10.16
C GLN A 137 -1.78 -30.96 -8.99
N GLU A 138 -1.10 -31.49 -7.99
CA GLU A 138 -1.73 -32.02 -6.77
C GLU A 138 -2.49 -30.94 -6.00
N ARG A 139 -1.94 -29.72 -5.92
CA ARG A 139 -2.55 -28.57 -5.22
C ARG A 139 -3.70 -27.91 -6.00
N LEU A 140 -3.66 -28.01 -7.33
CA LEU A 140 -4.65 -27.41 -8.24
C LEU A 140 -5.15 -28.45 -9.25
N PRO A 141 -5.89 -29.48 -8.81
CA PRO A 141 -6.24 -30.62 -9.65
C PRO A 141 -7.12 -30.26 -10.86
N GLY A 142 -7.89 -29.18 -10.78
CA GLY A 142 -8.73 -28.66 -11.90
C GLY A 142 -8.00 -27.70 -12.85
N ASN A 143 -6.70 -27.43 -12.64
CA ASN A 143 -5.96 -26.52 -13.49
C ASN A 143 -5.52 -27.23 -14.78
N ALA A 144 -5.89 -26.65 -15.93
CA ALA A 144 -5.60 -27.20 -17.25
C ALA A 144 -4.25 -26.74 -17.84
N ASP A 145 -3.59 -25.79 -17.19
CA ASP A 145 -2.29 -25.26 -17.65
C ASP A 145 -1.12 -26.15 -17.23
N THR A 146 -0.04 -26.07 -18.03
CA THR A 146 1.23 -26.74 -17.70
C THR A 146 2.21 -25.74 -17.11
N TRP A 147 2.52 -25.89 -15.82
CA TRP A 147 3.46 -25.06 -15.10
C TRP A 147 4.81 -25.75 -14.97
N VAL A 148 5.91 -24.99 -15.06
CA VAL A 148 7.26 -25.54 -14.83
C VAL A 148 7.57 -25.66 -13.35
N GLY A 149 6.81 -24.97 -12.50
CA GLY A 149 6.90 -25.06 -11.05
C GLY A 149 6.14 -23.93 -10.36
N GLY A 150 6.26 -23.91 -9.03
CA GLY A 150 5.63 -22.92 -8.18
C GLY A 150 6.47 -22.54 -6.98
N LEU A 151 6.03 -21.50 -6.27
CA LEU A 151 6.56 -21.11 -4.96
C LEU A 151 5.40 -20.96 -4.00
N HIS A 152 5.42 -21.69 -2.89
CA HIS A 152 4.36 -21.68 -1.88
C HIS A 152 4.88 -21.26 -0.51
N THR A 153 4.21 -20.31 0.11
CA THR A 153 4.49 -19.84 1.47
C THR A 153 3.22 -19.97 2.33
N PRO A 154 3.06 -21.06 3.10
CA PRO A 154 1.82 -21.34 3.82
C PRO A 154 1.52 -20.37 4.97
N SER A 155 2.54 -19.70 5.52
CA SER A 155 2.38 -18.72 6.60
C SER A 155 1.86 -17.36 6.13
N ASP A 156 1.82 -17.11 4.84
CA ASP A 156 1.24 -15.91 4.25
C ASP A 156 -0.29 -15.96 4.29
N GLY A 157 -0.95 -14.86 4.00
CA GLY A 157 -2.39 -14.77 4.10
C GLY A 157 -3.01 -13.74 3.19
N ARG A 158 -4.28 -13.50 3.43
CA ARG A 158 -5.11 -12.51 2.74
C ARG A 158 -5.99 -11.75 3.72
N ALA A 159 -6.43 -10.55 3.33
CA ALA A 159 -7.45 -9.80 4.05
C ALA A 159 -8.45 -9.20 3.06
N GLU A 160 -9.58 -8.70 3.57
CA GLU A 160 -10.57 -8.00 2.74
C GLU A 160 -10.31 -6.49 2.74
N PRO A 161 -9.83 -5.89 1.64
CA PRO A 161 -9.53 -4.46 1.61
C PRO A 161 -10.71 -3.56 1.97
N SER A 162 -11.95 -3.99 1.68
CA SER A 162 -13.18 -3.28 2.02
C SER A 162 -13.46 -3.24 3.53
N MET A 163 -13.00 -4.21 4.29
CA MET A 163 -13.27 -4.40 5.72
C MET A 163 -12.06 -4.03 6.59
N ALA A 164 -10.87 -4.26 6.06
CA ALA A 164 -9.63 -4.27 6.82
C ALA A 164 -9.33 -2.93 7.51
N VAL A 165 -9.19 -1.84 6.74
CA VAL A 165 -8.82 -0.55 7.33
C VAL A 165 -9.89 0.01 8.26
N PRO A 166 -11.20 -0.10 7.95
CA PRO A 166 -12.26 0.20 8.91
C PRO A 166 -12.20 -0.58 10.22
N ALA A 167 -11.83 -1.88 10.17
CA ALA A 167 -11.64 -2.68 11.36
C ALA A 167 -10.45 -2.18 12.19
N LEU A 168 -9.28 -1.95 11.57
CA LEU A 168 -8.11 -1.39 12.24
C LEU A 168 -8.39 0.00 12.83
N ALA A 169 -9.16 0.84 12.15
CA ALA A 169 -9.57 2.14 12.66
C ALA A 169 -10.48 2.01 13.88
N THR A 170 -11.34 0.99 13.92
CA THR A 170 -12.14 0.67 15.11
C THR A 170 -11.24 0.30 16.29
N ALA A 171 -10.18 -0.49 16.09
CA ALA A 171 -9.20 -0.78 17.10
C ALA A 171 -8.48 0.48 17.59
N ALA A 172 -8.04 1.34 16.67
CA ALA A 172 -7.39 2.60 17.02
C ALA A 172 -8.28 3.50 17.89
N ARG A 173 -9.57 3.62 17.55
CA ARG A 173 -10.54 4.40 18.36
C ARG A 173 -10.72 3.85 19.78
N LYS A 174 -10.70 2.53 19.97
CA LYS A 174 -10.77 1.92 21.31
C LYS A 174 -9.61 2.34 22.22
N HIS A 175 -8.47 2.70 21.63
CA HIS A 175 -7.30 3.24 22.34
C HIS A 175 -7.26 4.77 22.38
N GLY A 176 -8.34 5.47 22.02
CA GLY A 176 -8.48 6.91 22.17
C GLY A 176 -8.02 7.74 20.98
N VAL A 177 -7.73 7.13 19.82
CA VAL A 177 -7.46 7.90 18.59
C VAL A 177 -8.72 8.64 18.16
N THR A 178 -8.61 9.95 17.93
CA THR A 178 -9.66 10.72 17.26
C THR A 178 -9.45 10.67 15.75
N ILE A 179 -10.51 10.42 14.98
CA ILE A 179 -10.44 10.24 13.54
C ILE A 179 -11.35 11.24 12.84
N HIS A 180 -10.74 12.19 12.14
CA HIS A 180 -11.42 13.28 11.45
C HIS A 180 -11.44 13.02 9.95
N GLN A 181 -12.57 12.54 9.45
CA GLN A 181 -12.81 12.32 8.02
C GLN A 181 -13.36 13.60 7.35
N ALA A 182 -13.26 13.69 6.01
CA ALA A 182 -13.52 14.91 5.26
C ALA A 182 -12.81 16.11 5.95
N CYS A 183 -11.53 15.90 6.28
CA CYS A 183 -10.69 16.84 6.99
C CYS A 183 -9.28 16.85 6.37
N ALA A 184 -9.13 17.62 5.30
CA ALA A 184 -7.87 17.75 4.58
C ALA A 184 -6.85 18.54 5.41
N ALA A 185 -5.64 18.01 5.57
CA ALA A 185 -4.50 18.78 6.05
C ALA A 185 -4.00 19.67 4.90
N ARG A 186 -4.08 20.98 5.08
CA ARG A 186 -3.61 21.98 4.09
C ARG A 186 -2.12 22.21 4.12
N GLY A 187 -1.49 22.01 5.29
CA GLY A 187 -0.06 22.16 5.51
C GLY A 187 0.31 22.19 6.98
N LEU A 188 1.57 22.52 7.25
CA LEU A 188 2.14 22.61 8.59
C LEU A 188 2.32 24.06 9.00
N GLU A 189 2.04 24.37 10.26
CA GLU A 189 2.61 25.53 10.93
C GLU A 189 4.00 25.19 11.46
N THR A 190 4.93 26.12 11.36
CA THR A 190 6.28 25.97 11.87
C THR A 190 6.64 27.08 12.83
N ALA A 191 7.33 26.76 13.91
CA ALA A 191 7.83 27.71 14.88
C ALA A 191 9.31 27.38 15.16
N GLY A 192 10.20 28.37 15.01
CA GLY A 192 11.63 28.15 15.21
C GLY A 192 12.25 27.07 14.31
N GLY A 193 11.74 26.89 13.08
CA GLY A 193 12.22 25.87 12.14
C GLY A 193 11.76 24.44 12.45
N ARG A 194 10.81 24.24 13.35
CA ARG A 194 10.25 22.95 13.74
C ARG A 194 8.74 22.91 13.50
N VAL A 195 8.15 21.72 13.49
CA VAL A 195 6.68 21.57 13.47
C VAL A 195 6.07 22.20 14.72
N GLY A 196 4.99 22.97 14.53
CA GLY A 196 4.20 23.61 15.58
C GLY A 196 2.70 23.26 15.51
N GLY A 197 2.23 22.79 14.36
CA GLY A 197 0.83 22.38 14.18
C GLY A 197 0.52 21.91 12.77
N VAL A 198 -0.69 21.38 12.60
CA VAL A 198 -1.27 21.01 11.32
C VAL A 198 -2.48 21.88 11.03
N VAL A 199 -2.41 22.64 9.94
CA VAL A 199 -3.55 23.42 9.44
C VAL A 199 -4.43 22.53 8.61
N THR A 200 -5.68 22.36 9.02
CA THR A 200 -6.68 21.59 8.28
C THR A 200 -7.78 22.52 7.73
N GLU A 201 -8.64 22.02 6.90
CA GLU A 201 -9.84 22.75 6.46
C GLU A 201 -10.83 23.07 7.58
N LYS A 202 -10.75 22.35 8.72
CA LYS A 202 -11.65 22.52 9.86
C LYS A 202 -11.02 23.31 11.02
N GLY A 203 -9.76 23.70 10.91
CA GLY A 203 -9.00 24.42 11.93
C GLY A 203 -7.58 23.89 12.09
N THR A 204 -6.85 24.40 13.07
CA THR A 204 -5.47 24.02 13.37
C THR A 204 -5.42 23.11 14.60
N ILE A 205 -4.65 22.03 14.52
CA ILE A 205 -4.31 21.15 15.65
C ILE A 205 -2.86 21.44 16.03
N ARG A 206 -2.61 21.92 17.24
CA ARG A 206 -1.25 22.15 17.76
C ARG A 206 -0.58 20.81 18.04
N THR A 207 0.64 20.64 17.54
CA THR A 207 1.46 19.45 17.79
C THR A 207 2.92 19.74 17.47
N THR A 208 3.82 18.99 18.08
CA THR A 208 5.25 19.01 17.76
C THR A 208 5.69 17.81 16.91
N SER A 209 4.78 16.86 16.64
CA SER A 209 5.07 15.64 15.89
C SER A 209 3.96 15.34 14.88
N VAL A 210 4.34 15.26 13.60
CA VAL A 210 3.43 14.97 12.50
C VAL A 210 3.95 13.79 11.69
N LEU A 211 3.13 12.76 11.55
CA LEU A 211 3.39 11.63 10.66
C LEU A 211 2.58 11.78 9.36
N LEU A 212 3.26 11.94 8.23
CA LEU A 212 2.62 11.95 6.92
C LEU A 212 2.53 10.52 6.35
N ALA A 213 1.32 10.00 6.26
CA ALA A 213 0.96 8.71 5.64
C ALA A 213 -0.01 8.93 4.46
N GLY A 214 0.27 9.94 3.64
CA GLY A 214 -0.60 10.47 2.60
C GLY A 214 -0.59 9.70 1.27
N GLY A 215 0.11 8.55 1.17
CA GLY A 215 0.19 7.73 -0.05
C GLY A 215 0.56 8.57 -1.28
N ALA A 216 -0.22 8.47 -2.35
CA ALA A 216 -0.01 9.20 -3.61
C ALA A 216 0.05 10.74 -3.47
N TRP A 217 -0.37 11.29 -2.33
CA TRP A 217 -0.40 12.74 -2.06
C TRP A 217 0.83 13.24 -1.30
N SER A 218 1.67 12.33 -0.79
CA SER A 218 2.79 12.67 0.08
C SER A 218 3.83 13.56 -0.60
N SER A 219 4.17 13.29 -1.86
CA SER A 219 5.15 14.12 -2.59
C SER A 219 4.68 15.56 -2.76
N LEU A 220 3.39 15.77 -3.09
CA LEU A 220 2.79 17.10 -3.21
C LEU A 220 2.81 17.84 -1.86
N PHE A 221 2.44 17.18 -0.77
CA PHE A 221 2.48 17.75 0.58
C PHE A 221 3.92 18.13 0.99
N CYS A 222 4.88 17.25 0.79
CA CYS A 222 6.29 17.48 1.07
C CYS A 222 6.83 18.71 0.30
N ARG A 223 6.51 18.83 -0.99
CA ARG A 223 6.96 19.96 -1.80
C ARG A 223 6.42 21.31 -1.34
N ARG A 224 5.21 21.35 -0.80
CA ARG A 224 4.68 22.56 -0.16
C ARG A 224 5.59 23.08 0.93
N HIS A 225 6.32 22.19 1.60
CA HIS A 225 7.26 22.48 2.69
C HIS A 225 8.73 22.43 2.27
N GLY A 226 9.02 22.46 0.95
CA GLY A 226 10.37 22.46 0.43
C GLY A 226 11.14 21.17 0.66
N ILE A 227 10.41 20.05 0.85
CA ILE A 227 10.98 18.71 1.03
C ILE A 227 10.81 17.94 -0.29
N ASP A 228 11.92 17.51 -0.87
CA ASP A 228 11.93 16.70 -2.08
C ASP A 228 11.67 15.23 -1.72
N LEU A 229 10.57 14.68 -2.19
CA LEU A 229 10.22 13.27 -2.00
C LEU A 229 10.02 12.61 -3.37
N PRO A 230 11.02 11.86 -3.88
CA PRO A 230 10.95 11.18 -5.17
C PRO A 230 9.97 9.99 -5.11
N VAL A 231 8.72 10.26 -5.42
CA VAL A 231 7.65 9.27 -5.52
C VAL A 231 7.02 9.36 -6.89
N GLY A 232 6.99 8.25 -7.61
CA GLY A 232 6.26 8.08 -8.87
C GLY A 232 4.86 7.55 -8.63
N LEU A 233 3.93 7.86 -9.54
CA LEU A 233 2.56 7.40 -9.47
C LEU A 233 2.27 6.43 -10.60
N VAL A 234 1.71 5.27 -10.27
CA VAL A 234 1.33 4.22 -11.21
C VAL A 234 -0.14 3.88 -11.01
N ASN A 235 -0.96 4.09 -12.03
CA ASN A 235 -2.34 3.63 -12.03
C ASN A 235 -2.39 2.16 -12.40
N ALA A 236 -2.94 1.34 -11.50
CA ALA A 236 -3.13 -0.08 -11.66
C ALA A 236 -4.63 -0.43 -11.64
N THR A 237 -4.98 -1.57 -12.22
CA THR A 237 -6.37 -2.03 -12.31
C THR A 237 -6.55 -3.34 -11.57
N ALA A 238 -7.66 -3.46 -10.87
CA ALA A 238 -8.15 -4.70 -10.31
C ALA A 238 -9.67 -4.79 -10.47
N CYS A 239 -10.21 -5.99 -10.34
CA CYS A 239 -11.65 -6.22 -10.41
C CYS A 239 -12.06 -7.31 -9.41
N ARG A 240 -13.38 -7.45 -9.22
CA ARG A 240 -13.99 -8.59 -8.56
C ARG A 240 -14.95 -9.31 -9.50
N THR A 241 -15.01 -10.62 -9.35
CA THR A 241 -15.95 -11.46 -10.10
C THR A 241 -17.26 -11.65 -9.33
N THR A 242 -18.26 -12.17 -10.02
CA THR A 242 -19.39 -12.87 -9.42
C THR A 242 -18.90 -14.07 -8.59
N PRO A 243 -19.72 -14.65 -7.68
CA PRO A 243 -19.36 -15.88 -6.99
C PRO A 243 -18.85 -16.96 -7.95
N ALA A 244 -17.81 -17.69 -7.55
CA ALA A 244 -17.09 -18.64 -8.37
C ALA A 244 -16.88 -19.96 -7.62
N PRO A 245 -16.74 -21.09 -8.32
CA PRO A 245 -16.22 -22.32 -7.74
C PRO A 245 -14.91 -22.09 -6.99
N GLU A 246 -14.66 -22.88 -5.97
CA GLU A 246 -13.41 -22.77 -5.21
C GLU A 246 -12.30 -23.51 -5.94
N ILE A 247 -11.29 -22.76 -6.36
CA ILE A 247 -10.05 -23.29 -6.95
C ILE A 247 -8.85 -23.10 -6.01
N THR A 248 -8.97 -22.18 -5.06
CA THR A 248 -8.04 -21.95 -3.95
C THR A 248 -8.75 -21.13 -2.89
N ASP A 249 -8.43 -21.36 -1.63
CA ASP A 249 -8.92 -20.57 -0.48
C ASP A 249 -8.06 -19.32 -0.22
N GLY A 250 -6.90 -19.25 -0.84
CA GLY A 250 -5.88 -18.22 -0.63
C GLY A 250 -5.71 -17.24 -1.78
N ALA A 251 -4.46 -16.92 -2.03
CA ALA A 251 -3.99 -16.08 -3.11
C ALA A 251 -3.10 -16.88 -4.08
N LEU A 252 -3.38 -16.75 -5.37
CA LEU A 252 -2.64 -17.40 -6.45
C LEU A 252 -2.16 -16.35 -7.45
N GLY A 253 -0.86 -16.35 -7.74
CA GLY A 253 -0.22 -15.45 -8.70
C GLY A 253 0.41 -16.20 -9.87
N THR A 254 0.21 -15.69 -11.07
CA THR A 254 0.87 -16.12 -12.29
C THR A 254 1.33 -14.91 -13.09
N ASP A 255 1.96 -15.11 -14.25
CA ASP A 255 2.26 -14.03 -15.20
C ASP A 255 1.01 -13.52 -15.93
N PHE A 256 -0.06 -14.33 -15.94
CA PHE A 256 -1.24 -14.11 -16.78
C PHE A 256 -2.47 -13.67 -15.99
N PHE A 257 -2.51 -13.96 -14.69
CA PHE A 257 -3.53 -13.53 -13.76
C PHE A 257 -3.04 -13.65 -12.31
N CYS A 258 -3.60 -12.82 -11.44
CA CYS A 258 -3.44 -12.92 -10.00
C CYS A 258 -4.82 -12.90 -9.37
N ILE A 259 -5.11 -13.87 -8.50
CA ILE A 259 -6.41 -13.97 -7.82
C ILE A 259 -6.26 -14.06 -6.32
N ARG A 260 -7.32 -13.70 -5.63
CA ARG A 260 -7.54 -13.92 -4.20
C ARG A 260 -8.99 -14.32 -3.98
N ARG A 261 -9.21 -15.41 -3.25
CA ARG A 261 -10.57 -15.78 -2.79
C ARG A 261 -11.13 -14.69 -1.87
N ARG A 262 -12.35 -14.26 -2.12
CA ARG A 262 -13.09 -13.27 -1.35
C ARG A 262 -14.05 -13.95 -0.37
N LEU A 263 -14.43 -13.24 0.70
CA LEU A 263 -15.43 -13.74 1.66
C LEU A 263 -16.83 -13.81 1.06
N ASP A 264 -17.12 -13.01 0.02
CA ASP A 264 -18.39 -13.03 -0.71
C ASP A 264 -18.52 -14.19 -1.73
N GLY A 265 -17.51 -15.08 -1.78
CA GLY A 265 -17.49 -16.20 -2.70
C GLY A 265 -16.97 -15.88 -4.11
N GLY A 266 -16.71 -14.63 -4.44
CA GLY A 266 -16.07 -14.22 -5.68
C GLY A 266 -14.53 -14.28 -5.60
N LEU A 267 -13.89 -13.79 -6.66
CA LEU A 267 -12.44 -13.61 -6.74
C LEU A 267 -12.11 -12.13 -6.92
N THR A 268 -11.07 -11.65 -6.25
CA THR A 268 -10.37 -10.45 -6.71
C THR A 268 -9.41 -10.89 -7.81
N LEU A 269 -9.40 -10.19 -8.93
CA LEU A 269 -8.61 -10.52 -10.13
C LEU A 269 -7.83 -9.31 -10.59
N ALA A 270 -6.56 -9.50 -10.97
CA ALA A 270 -5.67 -8.47 -11.49
C ALA A 270 -4.52 -9.06 -12.31
N LEU A 271 -3.73 -8.20 -12.96
CA LEU A 271 -2.46 -8.54 -13.60
C LEU A 271 -1.28 -7.90 -12.85
N ARG A 272 -0.27 -8.70 -12.51
CA ARG A 272 0.95 -8.18 -11.89
C ARG A 272 1.83 -7.44 -12.91
N GLY A 273 2.55 -6.43 -12.43
CA GLY A 273 3.55 -5.73 -13.24
C GLY A 273 2.97 -4.91 -14.40
N ARG A 274 1.65 -4.71 -14.45
CA ARG A 274 0.97 -3.91 -15.46
C ARG A 274 0.41 -2.63 -14.84
N GLY A 275 0.53 -1.52 -15.54
CA GLY A 275 -0.01 -0.24 -15.10
C GLY A 275 0.29 0.90 -16.05
N THR A 276 -0.32 2.05 -15.77
CA THR A 276 -0.13 3.28 -16.52
C THR A 276 0.57 4.32 -15.65
N VAL A 277 1.69 4.81 -16.11
CA VAL A 277 2.44 5.92 -15.52
C VAL A 277 1.99 7.20 -16.21
N GLU A 278 1.37 8.10 -15.46
CA GLU A 278 1.02 9.42 -15.96
C GLU A 278 2.27 10.31 -15.95
N LEU A 279 2.65 10.81 -17.12
CA LEU A 279 3.72 11.78 -17.21
C LEU A 279 3.29 13.06 -16.51
N THR A 280 4.06 13.50 -15.53
CA THR A 280 3.83 14.71 -14.74
C THR A 280 5.11 15.51 -14.63
N PRO A 281 5.06 16.83 -14.35
CA PRO A 281 6.25 17.63 -14.04
C PRO A 281 7.13 17.01 -12.97
N ASP A 282 6.55 16.37 -11.96
CA ASP A 282 7.29 15.68 -10.90
C ASP A 282 8.03 14.45 -11.39
N LEU A 283 7.39 13.65 -12.23
CA LEU A 283 8.05 12.48 -12.82
C LEU A 283 9.25 12.90 -13.67
N ILE A 284 9.14 14.03 -14.41
CA ILE A 284 10.27 14.58 -15.17
C ILE A 284 11.39 15.04 -14.23
N ARG A 285 11.05 15.72 -13.12
CA ARG A 285 12.01 16.15 -12.11
C ARG A 285 12.86 15.00 -11.57
N TYR A 286 12.20 13.84 -11.31
CA TYR A 286 12.83 12.66 -10.75
C TYR A 286 13.22 11.59 -11.79
N ALA A 287 13.16 11.92 -13.09
CA ALA A 287 13.37 10.94 -14.16
C ALA A 287 14.70 10.19 -14.06
N ARG A 288 15.79 10.87 -13.67
CA ARG A 288 17.11 10.23 -13.49
C ARG A 288 17.09 9.18 -12.39
N THR A 289 16.43 9.49 -11.28
CA THR A 289 16.33 8.59 -10.11
C THR A 289 15.47 7.36 -10.43
N PHE A 290 14.42 7.51 -11.26
CA PHE A 290 13.55 6.41 -11.67
C PHE A 290 14.06 5.60 -12.88
N LEU A 291 15.10 6.03 -13.55
CA LEU A 291 15.56 5.38 -14.80
C LEU A 291 15.93 3.89 -14.63
N PRO A 292 16.61 3.45 -13.56
CA PRO A 292 16.89 2.03 -13.33
C PRO A 292 15.61 1.19 -13.21
N THR A 293 14.66 1.66 -12.40
CA THR A 293 13.36 1.00 -12.17
C THR A 293 12.52 0.96 -13.44
N TYR A 294 12.48 2.05 -14.19
CA TYR A 294 11.80 2.08 -15.48
C TYR A 294 12.40 1.08 -16.48
N ARG A 295 13.73 1.01 -16.60
CA ARG A 295 14.38 0.05 -17.50
C ARG A 295 14.02 -1.39 -17.20
N GLN A 296 13.92 -1.74 -15.93
CA GLN A 296 13.56 -3.08 -15.48
C GLN A 296 12.07 -3.40 -15.74
N ARG A 297 11.18 -2.42 -15.50
CA ARG A 297 9.72 -2.64 -15.53
C ARG A 297 9.00 -2.13 -16.78
N ARG A 298 9.71 -1.54 -17.76
CA ARG A 298 9.13 -0.88 -18.93
C ARG A 298 8.18 -1.73 -19.79
N LYS A 299 8.38 -3.05 -19.81
CA LYS A 299 7.53 -3.97 -20.58
C LYS A 299 6.09 -4.03 -20.08
N GLY A 300 5.87 -3.75 -18.79
CA GLY A 300 4.55 -3.76 -18.15
C GLY A 300 3.93 -2.38 -17.99
N LEU A 301 4.67 -1.30 -18.27
CA LEU A 301 4.24 0.07 -18.01
C LEU A 301 3.89 0.79 -19.32
N LYS A 302 2.67 1.34 -19.38
CA LYS A 302 2.26 2.31 -20.39
C LYS A 302 2.58 3.71 -19.88
N ILE A 303 3.13 4.60 -20.70
CA ILE A 303 3.29 6.01 -20.35
C ILE A 303 2.14 6.77 -21.01
N SER A 304 1.42 7.55 -20.22
CA SER A 304 0.32 8.41 -20.65
C SER A 304 0.69 9.88 -20.43
N PHE A 305 0.33 10.73 -21.39
CA PHE A 305 0.43 12.19 -21.28
C PHE A 305 -0.97 12.78 -21.44
N GLY A 306 -1.34 13.68 -20.53
CA GLY A 306 -2.68 14.26 -20.59
C GLY A 306 -2.95 15.30 -19.52
N LYS A 307 -4.24 15.43 -19.15
CA LYS A 307 -4.73 16.40 -18.17
C LYS A 307 -3.92 16.46 -16.87
N PRO A 308 -3.48 15.34 -16.25
CA PRO A 308 -2.69 15.39 -15.01
C PRO A 308 -1.40 16.22 -15.12
N PHE A 309 -0.77 16.23 -16.29
CA PHE A 309 0.41 17.08 -16.53
C PHE A 309 0.08 18.57 -16.42
N LEU A 310 -0.97 19.01 -17.13
CA LEU A 310 -1.41 20.40 -17.12
C LEU A 310 -1.94 20.83 -15.76
N ASP A 311 -2.74 19.98 -15.13
CA ASP A 311 -3.29 20.24 -13.78
C ASP A 311 -2.17 20.45 -12.77
N GLN A 312 -1.12 19.63 -12.80
CA GLN A 312 0.01 19.77 -11.89
C GLN A 312 0.86 21.01 -12.21
N LEU A 313 1.06 21.33 -13.49
CA LEU A 313 1.79 22.51 -13.92
C LEU A 313 1.08 23.80 -13.46
N LEU A 314 -0.24 23.89 -13.64
CA LEU A 314 -1.05 25.04 -13.29
C LEU A 314 -1.29 25.20 -11.81
N ARG A 315 -1.40 24.09 -11.08
CA ARG A 315 -1.70 24.07 -9.64
C ARG A 315 -0.58 24.66 -8.80
N GLY A 316 0.68 24.50 -9.23
CA GLY A 316 1.84 24.88 -8.42
C GLY A 316 1.95 24.08 -7.12
N THR A 317 2.81 24.54 -6.23
CA THR A 317 3.06 23.90 -4.92
C THR A 317 2.87 24.84 -3.74
N ASN A 318 2.50 26.09 -4.00
CA ASN A 318 2.36 27.13 -2.98
C ASN A 318 0.92 27.66 -2.95
N TRP A 319 0.09 27.12 -2.08
CA TRP A 319 -1.27 27.60 -1.80
C TRP A 319 -1.36 28.19 -0.39
N PRO A 320 -2.25 29.18 -0.17
CA PRO A 320 -2.51 29.73 1.17
C PRO A 320 -3.16 28.67 2.07
N LEU A 321 -2.80 28.65 3.36
CA LEU A 321 -3.34 27.67 4.30
C LEU A 321 -4.75 28.03 4.81
N ASP A 322 -5.18 29.28 4.61
CA ASP A 322 -6.51 29.80 4.96
C ASP A 322 -7.57 29.56 3.86
N ARG A 323 -7.19 28.97 2.74
CA ARG A 323 -8.08 28.72 1.59
C ARG A 323 -8.06 27.24 1.18
N PRO A 324 -9.08 26.77 0.41
CA PRO A 324 -9.11 25.42 -0.10
C PRO A 324 -7.81 25.02 -0.82
N SER A 325 -7.33 23.84 -0.52
CA SER A 325 -6.10 23.26 -1.03
C SER A 325 -6.38 22.24 -2.15
N PRO A 326 -5.37 21.76 -2.87
CA PRO A 326 -5.52 20.65 -3.81
C PRO A 326 -6.12 19.38 -3.20
N PHE A 327 -5.94 19.18 -1.90
CA PHE A 327 -6.41 17.99 -1.19
C PHE A 327 -7.93 17.99 -0.97
N GLU A 328 -8.54 19.19 -0.90
CA GLU A 328 -10.00 19.34 -0.83
C GLU A 328 -10.63 19.27 -2.23
N ALA A 329 -9.91 19.76 -3.25
CA ALA A 329 -10.38 19.72 -4.63
C ALA A 329 -10.52 18.27 -5.15
N GLU A 330 -9.65 17.35 -4.69
CA GLU A 330 -9.68 15.94 -5.06
C GLU A 330 -9.59 15.07 -3.79
N ARG A 331 -10.74 14.82 -3.15
CA ARG A 331 -10.79 14.07 -1.89
C ARG A 331 -10.51 12.59 -2.04
N VAL A 332 -10.81 12.03 -3.18
CA VAL A 332 -10.56 10.63 -3.51
C VAL A 332 -10.09 10.55 -4.95
N ARG A 333 -8.88 10.05 -5.15
CA ARG A 333 -8.36 9.79 -6.49
C ARG A 333 -8.95 8.49 -7.01
N ASP A 334 -9.70 8.57 -8.11
CA ASP A 334 -10.46 7.46 -8.69
C ASP A 334 -10.15 7.30 -10.19
N PRO A 335 -8.93 6.82 -10.55
CA PRO A 335 -8.58 6.62 -11.94
C PRO A 335 -9.47 5.53 -12.56
N ALA A 336 -9.80 5.69 -13.84
CA ALA A 336 -10.55 4.68 -14.57
C ALA A 336 -9.77 3.36 -14.67
N PRO A 337 -10.43 2.21 -14.55
CA PRO A 337 -9.79 0.91 -14.79
C PRO A 337 -9.46 0.73 -16.27
N ASP A 338 -8.34 0.06 -16.56
CA ASP A 338 -8.02 -0.42 -17.91
C ASP A 338 -8.76 -1.76 -18.12
N MET A 339 -9.90 -1.71 -18.80
CA MET A 339 -10.75 -2.88 -19.04
C MET A 339 -10.07 -3.94 -19.92
N THR A 340 -9.14 -3.55 -20.78
CA THR A 340 -8.36 -4.50 -21.58
C THR A 340 -7.57 -5.46 -20.69
N LEU A 341 -6.96 -4.94 -19.60
CA LEU A 341 -6.23 -5.77 -18.63
C LEU A 341 -7.18 -6.69 -17.84
N VAL A 342 -8.41 -6.24 -17.58
CA VAL A 342 -9.43 -7.05 -16.89
C VAL A 342 -9.86 -8.23 -17.78
N GLU A 343 -10.14 -7.96 -19.05
CA GLU A 343 -10.54 -8.97 -20.02
C GLU A 343 -9.42 -9.98 -20.30
N GLU A 344 -8.18 -9.51 -20.45
CA GLU A 344 -6.98 -10.34 -20.60
C GLU A 344 -6.82 -11.30 -19.41
N ALA A 345 -6.91 -10.78 -18.19
CA ALA A 345 -6.79 -11.57 -16.97
C ALA A 345 -7.91 -12.60 -16.81
N LEU A 346 -9.16 -12.21 -17.12
CA LEU A 346 -10.32 -13.10 -17.02
C LEU A 346 -10.22 -14.26 -18.03
N ALA A 347 -9.87 -13.95 -19.27
CA ALA A 347 -9.71 -14.96 -20.32
C ALA A 347 -8.60 -15.96 -19.94
N ALA A 348 -7.45 -15.47 -19.46
CA ALA A 348 -6.36 -16.32 -19.00
C ALA A 348 -6.76 -17.20 -17.80
N LEU A 349 -7.48 -16.62 -16.83
CA LEU A 349 -7.97 -17.35 -15.66
C LEU A 349 -8.93 -18.48 -16.04
N ILE A 350 -9.90 -18.23 -16.93
CA ILE A 350 -10.85 -19.25 -17.41
C ILE A 350 -10.16 -20.32 -18.24
N THR A 351 -9.17 -19.93 -19.05
CA THR A 351 -8.39 -20.90 -19.85
C THR A 351 -7.61 -21.85 -18.92
N ALA A 352 -6.99 -21.32 -17.89
CA ALA A 352 -6.25 -22.14 -16.92
C ALA A 352 -7.17 -22.95 -15.98
N ASN A 353 -8.40 -22.53 -15.79
CA ASN A 353 -9.37 -23.16 -14.88
C ASN A 353 -10.74 -23.26 -15.55
N PRO A 354 -11.00 -24.26 -16.40
CA PRO A 354 -12.26 -24.37 -17.16
C PRO A 354 -13.53 -24.43 -16.31
N ASP A 355 -13.43 -24.88 -15.06
CA ASP A 355 -14.55 -24.91 -14.11
C ASP A 355 -15.07 -23.49 -13.76
N LEU A 356 -14.28 -22.46 -14.05
CA LEU A 356 -14.69 -21.06 -13.90
C LEU A 356 -15.45 -20.51 -15.14
N LYS A 357 -15.77 -21.36 -16.11
CA LYS A 357 -16.57 -20.93 -17.27
C LYS A 357 -17.92 -20.38 -16.80
N GLY A 358 -18.19 -19.14 -17.20
CA GLY A 358 -19.46 -18.46 -16.84
C GLY A 358 -19.33 -17.44 -15.71
N ILE A 359 -18.21 -17.34 -15.01
CA ILE A 359 -17.98 -16.22 -14.10
C ILE A 359 -17.91 -14.90 -14.89
N GLN A 360 -18.37 -13.83 -14.26
CA GLN A 360 -18.41 -12.49 -14.85
C GLN A 360 -17.69 -11.49 -13.96
N ILE A 361 -17.26 -10.39 -14.56
CA ILE A 361 -16.77 -9.23 -13.81
C ILE A 361 -17.95 -8.53 -13.18
N ALA A 362 -18.01 -8.51 -11.85
CA ALA A 362 -19.05 -7.81 -11.10
C ALA A 362 -18.72 -6.31 -10.98
N GLU A 363 -17.43 -5.97 -10.83
CA GLU A 363 -16.96 -4.59 -10.70
C GLU A 363 -15.47 -4.50 -11.01
N ALA A 364 -15.04 -3.38 -11.62
CA ALA A 364 -13.63 -3.06 -11.85
C ALA A 364 -13.32 -1.66 -11.36
N TRP A 365 -12.08 -1.45 -10.88
CA TRP A 365 -11.61 -0.17 -10.38
C TRP A 365 -10.14 0.07 -10.70
N GLY A 366 -9.77 1.33 -10.77
CA GLY A 366 -8.39 1.77 -10.79
C GLY A 366 -7.91 2.17 -9.39
N GLY A 367 -6.61 2.18 -9.21
CA GLY A 367 -5.96 2.67 -7.99
C GLY A 367 -4.60 3.27 -8.30
N THR A 368 -4.25 4.35 -7.63
CA THR A 368 -2.96 5.02 -7.82
C THR A 368 -1.97 4.55 -6.76
N ILE A 369 -0.94 3.86 -7.20
CA ILE A 369 0.16 3.35 -6.37
C ILE A 369 1.25 4.43 -6.30
N ASP A 370 1.68 4.76 -5.08
CA ASP A 370 2.86 5.56 -4.80
C ASP A 370 4.10 4.65 -4.79
N THR A 371 5.08 4.94 -5.64
CA THR A 371 6.28 4.10 -5.74
C THR A 371 7.56 4.91 -5.54
N THR A 372 8.49 4.35 -4.77
CA THR A 372 9.86 4.86 -4.63
C THR A 372 10.75 4.30 -5.75
N PRO A 373 11.90 4.93 -6.04
CA PRO A 373 12.82 4.46 -7.08
C PRO A 373 13.38 3.05 -6.84
N ASP A 374 13.58 2.67 -5.57
CA ASP A 374 14.09 1.36 -5.16
C ASP A 374 12.99 0.38 -4.74
N THR A 375 11.74 0.81 -4.80
CA THR A 375 10.54 0.07 -4.36
C THR A 375 10.45 -0.20 -2.85
N ILE A 376 11.39 0.27 -2.04
CA ILE A 376 11.34 0.19 -0.58
C ILE A 376 10.58 1.41 -0.04
N PRO A 377 9.67 1.26 0.94
CA PRO A 377 8.95 2.39 1.51
C PRO A 377 9.88 3.32 2.31
N VAL A 378 9.42 4.55 2.52
CA VAL A 378 10.04 5.50 3.44
C VAL A 378 9.30 5.45 4.76
N ILE A 379 10.02 5.17 5.86
CA ILE A 379 9.53 5.25 7.23
C ILE A 379 10.66 5.92 8.04
N SER A 380 10.60 7.26 8.16
CA SER A 380 11.77 8.04 8.61
C SER A 380 11.36 9.40 9.14
N ALA A 381 12.16 9.94 10.05
CA ALA A 381 12.17 11.38 10.32
C ALA A 381 12.68 12.15 9.09
N VAL A 382 12.41 13.44 9.03
CA VAL A 382 12.94 14.38 8.02
C VAL A 382 13.78 15.43 8.76
N ASP A 383 15.10 15.31 8.73
CA ASP A 383 16.02 16.15 9.48
C ASP A 383 15.88 17.64 9.17
N LYS A 384 15.53 17.95 7.91
CA LYS A 384 15.28 19.33 7.47
C LYS A 384 14.12 20.02 8.20
N LEU A 385 13.17 19.24 8.75
CA LEU A 385 12.01 19.75 9.49
C LEU A 385 11.77 18.90 10.74
N PRO A 386 12.45 19.18 11.85
CA PRO A 386 12.29 18.45 13.10
C PRO A 386 10.83 18.37 13.56
N GLY A 387 10.40 17.17 13.93
CA GLY A 387 9.00 16.85 14.26
C GLY A 387 8.16 16.41 13.07
N PHE A 388 8.73 16.35 11.87
CA PHE A 388 8.05 15.82 10.69
C PHE A 388 8.58 14.44 10.32
N PHE A 389 7.67 13.48 10.14
CA PHE A 389 7.96 12.08 9.86
C PHE A 389 7.17 11.61 8.63
N LEU A 390 7.74 10.66 7.89
CA LEU A 390 7.17 10.07 6.68
C LEU A 390 6.88 8.59 6.88
N ALA A 391 5.74 8.12 6.37
CA ALA A 391 5.45 6.71 6.17
C ALA A 391 4.69 6.55 4.83
N THR A 392 5.43 6.42 3.71
CA THR A 392 4.87 6.52 2.35
C THR A 392 5.74 5.81 1.32
N GLY A 393 5.33 5.77 0.05
CA GLY A 393 6.12 5.17 -1.03
C GLY A 393 6.11 3.64 -1.01
N PHE A 394 5.00 3.03 -0.66
CA PHE A 394 4.90 1.58 -0.43
C PHE A 394 4.88 0.72 -1.69
N SER A 395 4.96 1.29 -2.87
CA SER A 395 5.22 0.60 -4.15
C SER A 395 4.31 -0.60 -4.44
N GLY A 396 3.04 -0.54 -4.00
CA GLY A 396 2.07 -1.64 -4.11
C GLY A 396 2.16 -2.71 -3.02
N HIS A 397 3.05 -2.57 -2.05
CA HIS A 397 3.25 -3.52 -0.95
C HIS A 397 2.54 -3.16 0.35
N GLY A 398 2.10 -1.91 0.49
CA GLY A 398 1.70 -1.28 1.75
C GLY A 398 0.56 -1.98 2.47
N PHE A 399 -0.37 -2.62 1.77
CA PHE A 399 -1.51 -3.26 2.43
C PHE A 399 -1.05 -4.42 3.33
N GLY A 400 -0.35 -5.40 2.78
CA GLY A 400 0.06 -6.58 3.53
C GLY A 400 1.01 -6.28 4.69
N ILE A 401 1.95 -5.34 4.49
CA ILE A 401 2.93 -4.94 5.50
C ILE A 401 2.46 -3.78 6.39
N GLY A 402 1.25 -3.25 6.15
CA GLY A 402 0.72 -2.05 6.78
C GLY A 402 0.75 -2.03 8.30
N PRO A 403 0.23 -3.05 9.00
CA PRO A 403 0.30 -3.10 10.46
C PRO A 403 1.74 -3.03 11.01
N GLY A 404 2.69 -3.76 10.41
CA GLY A 404 4.10 -3.72 10.79
C GLY A 404 4.75 -2.36 10.48
N ALA A 405 4.45 -1.78 9.31
CA ALA A 405 4.93 -0.46 8.93
C ALA A 405 4.39 0.64 9.85
N GLY A 406 3.12 0.55 10.25
CA GLY A 406 2.53 1.45 11.24
C GLY A 406 3.20 1.34 12.61
N ARG A 407 3.56 0.12 13.04
CA ARG A 407 4.30 -0.10 14.29
C ARG A 407 5.69 0.54 14.20
N LEU A 408 6.44 0.28 13.14
CA LEU A 408 7.75 0.88 12.92
C LEU A 408 7.66 2.41 12.86
N ALA A 409 6.66 2.95 12.17
CA ALA A 409 6.45 4.39 12.10
C ALA A 409 6.16 5.00 13.49
N ALA A 410 5.39 4.31 14.32
CA ALA A 410 5.16 4.74 15.71
C ALA A 410 6.47 4.74 16.52
N ASP A 411 7.30 3.69 16.41
CA ASP A 411 8.59 3.62 17.09
C ASP A 411 9.53 4.75 16.66
N VAL A 412 9.58 5.08 15.35
CA VAL A 412 10.37 6.20 14.82
C VAL A 412 9.86 7.56 15.31
N VAL A 413 8.54 7.76 15.38
CA VAL A 413 7.93 9.01 15.87
C VAL A 413 8.22 9.25 17.35
N THR A 414 8.16 8.20 18.17
CA THR A 414 8.38 8.28 19.62
C THR A 414 9.86 8.24 20.02
N GLY A 415 10.76 7.84 19.08
CA GLY A 415 12.18 7.65 19.39
C GLY A 415 12.45 6.41 20.23
N ASP A 416 11.50 5.49 20.32
CA ASP A 416 11.69 4.21 21.01
C ASP A 416 12.61 3.27 20.21
N ALA A 417 13.15 2.26 20.87
CA ALA A 417 13.90 1.20 20.20
C ALA A 417 13.01 0.51 19.15
N PRO A 418 13.32 0.62 17.85
CA PRO A 418 12.47 0.08 16.82
C PRO A 418 12.53 -1.44 16.83
N LEU A 419 11.40 -2.10 16.54
CA LEU A 419 11.28 -3.55 16.46
C LEU A 419 12.20 -4.16 15.38
N ILE A 420 12.44 -3.42 14.32
CA ILE A 420 13.32 -3.79 13.20
C ILE A 420 14.21 -2.59 12.84
N ASP A 421 15.38 -2.87 12.25
CA ASP A 421 16.29 -1.83 11.78
C ASP A 421 15.60 -0.88 10.77
N PRO A 422 15.44 0.42 11.09
CA PRO A 422 14.82 1.38 10.21
C PRO A 422 15.75 1.87 9.08
N GLY A 423 17.01 1.51 9.07
CA GLY A 423 18.04 2.05 8.17
C GLY A 423 17.69 1.89 6.69
N ALA A 424 17.10 0.74 6.31
CA ALA A 424 16.65 0.48 4.95
C ALA A 424 15.49 1.39 4.50
N TYR A 425 14.76 1.99 5.44
CA TYR A 425 13.56 2.81 5.20
C TYR A 425 13.82 4.31 5.34
N SER A 426 15.10 4.72 5.55
CA SER A 426 15.50 6.12 5.70
C SER A 426 15.11 6.96 4.48
N TYR A 427 14.64 8.19 4.73
CA TYR A 427 14.34 9.19 3.71
C TYR A 427 15.62 9.65 2.97
N GLU A 428 16.73 9.79 3.68
CA GLU A 428 18.01 10.32 3.15
C GLU A 428 18.50 9.52 1.96
N ARG A 429 18.27 8.19 1.93
CA ARG A 429 18.68 7.35 0.80
C ARG A 429 18.11 7.79 -0.55
N LEU A 430 16.95 8.47 -0.54
CA LEU A 430 16.30 8.96 -1.77
C LEU A 430 16.88 10.29 -2.27
N VAL A 431 17.60 11.04 -1.41
CA VAL A 431 18.05 12.42 -1.70
C VAL A 431 19.54 12.62 -1.56
N ASP A 432 20.32 11.66 -1.07
CA ASP A 432 21.77 11.76 -0.89
C ASP A 432 22.57 11.50 -2.19
N GLY A 433 21.89 11.20 -3.30
CA GLY A 433 22.52 11.00 -4.61
C GLY A 433 23.09 9.60 -4.87
N ARG A 434 22.92 8.65 -3.93
CA ARG A 434 23.34 7.26 -4.19
C ARG A 434 22.54 6.62 -5.32
N PRO A 435 23.12 5.68 -6.07
CA PRO A 435 22.38 4.89 -7.03
C PRO A 435 21.31 4.04 -6.36
N LEU A 436 20.08 4.13 -6.86
CA LEU A 436 18.94 3.33 -6.40
C LEU A 436 18.56 2.32 -7.49
N ALA A 437 18.27 1.10 -7.08
CA ALA A 437 17.76 0.05 -7.94
C ALA A 437 16.63 -0.69 -7.23
N PRO A 438 15.58 -1.11 -7.95
CA PRO A 438 14.48 -1.85 -7.34
C PRO A 438 14.99 -3.19 -6.80
N VAL A 439 14.44 -3.59 -5.66
CA VAL A 439 14.77 -4.83 -4.95
C VAL A 439 13.52 -5.69 -4.78
N GLY A 440 13.71 -6.99 -4.54
CA GLY A 440 12.62 -7.97 -4.45
C GLY A 440 12.34 -8.66 -5.78
N LEU A 441 11.52 -9.72 -5.72
CA LEU A 441 11.19 -10.55 -6.90
C LEU A 441 10.02 -10.01 -7.73
N PHE A 442 9.10 -9.26 -7.10
CA PHE A 442 7.81 -8.88 -7.69
C PHE A 442 7.54 -7.39 -7.57
#